data_b5d68c3c6e444b66662381582d11af4f
#
_entry.id   b5d68c3c6e444b66662381582d11af4f
#
_cell.length_a   1.000
_cell.length_b   1.000
_cell.length_c   1.000
_cell.angle_alpha   90.00
_cell.angle_beta   90.00
_cell.angle_gamma   90.00
#
_symmetry.space_group_name_H-M   'P 1'
#
loop_
_entity.id
_entity.type
_entity.pdbx_description
1 polymer ?
#
loop_
_entity_poly.entity_id
_entity_poly.type
_entity_poly.pdbx_seq_one_letter_code
_entity_poly.pdbx_strand_id
1 'polypeptide(L)'
;MKKALSIGLATAGLALALMSTTAMAADKLTLQLKWVTQGQFAGYYVAKDKGFYEEEKLDVEIKPGGPDVAPPQVIAGGGADVVVDWMPSALATREKGVPLVNIAQPFKKSGMMLTCRKETGITKPEDFKGRTLGVWFGGNEYPFLSWMNHLKIPTTGGKDGVTVLKQGFNVDPLIQKQADCISVMTYNEYWQLIDAATRRKT
;
A
#
# COMPACT_ATOMS: atom_id res chain seq x y z
N MET A 1 -10.55 76.84 -31.28
CA MET A 1 -11.28 75.55 -31.14
C MET A 1 -10.39 74.42 -31.56
N LYS A 2 -9.51 73.90 -30.70
CA LYS A 2 -8.71 72.62 -30.84
C LYS A 2 -7.99 72.34 -29.52
N LYS A 3 -8.69 71.88 -28.50
CA LYS A 3 -8.10 71.29 -27.29
C LYS A 3 -9.17 70.46 -26.51
N ALA A 4 -9.64 69.38 -27.05
CA ALA A 4 -10.53 68.47 -26.32
C ALA A 4 -10.55 67.04 -26.96
N LEU A 5 -9.43 66.44 -27.27
CA LEU A 5 -9.43 65.02 -27.79
C LEU A 5 -8.26 64.20 -27.39
N SER A 6 -7.67 64.38 -26.23
CA SER A 6 -6.50 63.58 -25.78
C SER A 6 -6.59 62.99 -24.38
N ILE A 7 -7.76 63.00 -23.73
CA ILE A 7 -7.90 62.44 -22.36
C ILE A 7 -8.66 61.07 -22.32
N GLY A 8 -9.25 60.65 -23.45
CA GLY A 8 -10.07 59.44 -23.51
C GLY A 8 -9.33 58.12 -23.72
N LEU A 9 -8.05 58.13 -24.08
CA LEU A 9 -7.31 56.87 -24.41
C LEU A 9 -6.42 56.33 -23.30
N ALA A 10 -6.16 57.08 -22.24
CA ALA A 10 -5.27 56.65 -21.15
C ALA A 10 -5.99 55.85 -20.06
N THR A 11 -7.32 55.91 -19.97
CA THR A 11 -8.08 55.18 -18.92
C THR A 11 -8.53 53.79 -19.31
N ALA A 12 -8.52 53.42 -20.59
CA ALA A 12 -8.88 52.07 -21.06
C ALA A 12 -7.72 51.04 -20.92
N GLY A 13 -6.48 51.50 -20.86
CA GLY A 13 -5.31 50.64 -20.74
C GLY A 13 -5.05 50.13 -19.31
N LEU A 14 -5.54 50.81 -18.30
CA LEU A 14 -5.27 50.46 -16.88
C LEU A 14 -6.27 49.45 -16.30
N ALA A 15 -7.40 49.23 -16.93
CA ALA A 15 -8.44 48.28 -16.50
C ALA A 15 -8.16 46.85 -16.98
N LEU A 16 -7.30 46.63 -17.99
CA LEU A 16 -6.93 45.29 -18.47
C LEU A 16 -5.77 44.65 -17.73
N ALA A 17 -5.03 45.38 -16.88
CA ALA A 17 -3.86 44.89 -16.17
C ALA A 17 -4.17 44.21 -14.80
N LEU A 18 -5.43 44.23 -14.35
CA LEU A 18 -5.84 43.72 -13.03
C LEU A 18 -6.51 42.34 -13.04
N MET A 19 -6.57 41.65 -14.22
CA MET A 19 -6.99 40.25 -14.28
C MET A 19 -5.81 39.29 -14.43
N SER A 20 -4.70 39.56 -13.73
CA SER A 20 -3.69 38.54 -13.49
C SER A 20 -4.30 37.56 -12.47
N THR A 21 -5.02 36.56 -12.95
CA THR A 21 -5.31 35.38 -12.15
C THR A 21 -3.96 34.79 -11.75
N THR A 22 -3.56 35.00 -10.50
CA THR A 22 -2.46 34.24 -9.92
C THR A 22 -2.84 32.78 -10.05
N ALA A 23 -2.30 32.10 -11.06
CA ALA A 23 -2.34 30.64 -11.11
C ALA A 23 -1.62 30.19 -9.83
N MET A 24 -2.40 29.75 -8.83
CA MET A 24 -1.82 29.12 -7.65
C MET A 24 -1.09 27.86 -8.14
N ALA A 25 0.20 27.76 -7.85
CA ALA A 25 0.94 26.53 -8.11
C ALA A 25 0.26 25.37 -7.38
N ALA A 26 0.19 24.22 -8.06
CA ALA A 26 -0.34 23.03 -7.42
C ALA A 26 0.54 22.62 -6.23
N ASP A 27 -0.08 22.21 -5.13
CA ASP A 27 0.64 21.71 -3.96
C ASP A 27 1.24 20.34 -4.30
N LYS A 28 2.54 20.19 -4.04
CA LYS A 28 3.24 18.92 -4.25
C LYS A 28 2.92 17.95 -3.12
N LEU A 29 2.58 16.72 -3.48
CA LEU A 29 2.25 15.66 -2.53
C LEU A 29 2.90 14.35 -2.98
N THR A 30 3.64 13.71 -2.08
CA THR A 30 4.23 12.39 -2.31
C THR A 30 3.38 11.32 -1.62
N LEU A 31 2.83 10.39 -2.42
CA LEU A 31 2.05 9.24 -1.98
C LEU A 31 2.91 7.97 -2.05
N GLN A 32 3.23 7.35 -0.90
CA GLN A 32 3.90 6.06 -0.84
C GLN A 32 2.88 4.93 -0.78
N LEU A 33 2.89 4.06 -1.78
CA LEU A 33 2.06 2.85 -1.79
C LEU A 33 2.63 1.77 -0.87
N LYS A 34 1.76 0.87 -0.41
CA LYS A 34 2.13 -0.23 0.51
C LYS A 34 2.95 -1.32 -0.17
N TRP A 35 2.73 -1.57 -1.46
CA TRP A 35 3.28 -2.73 -2.18
C TRP A 35 3.69 -2.34 -3.59
N VAL A 36 4.26 -3.31 -4.34
CA VAL A 36 4.55 -3.14 -5.78
C VAL A 36 3.27 -2.78 -6.55
N THR A 37 3.43 -2.14 -7.70
CA THR A 37 2.29 -1.71 -8.52
C THR A 37 1.46 -2.91 -8.95
N GLN A 38 0.22 -2.98 -8.45
CA GLN A 38 -0.75 -4.04 -8.69
C GLN A 38 -2.17 -3.47 -8.73
N GLY A 39 -3.15 -4.27 -9.13
CA GLY A 39 -4.53 -3.85 -9.35
C GLY A 39 -5.23 -3.13 -8.17
N GLN A 40 -4.87 -3.47 -6.91
CA GLN A 40 -5.42 -2.81 -5.73
C GLN A 40 -5.06 -1.32 -5.64
N PHE A 41 -4.04 -0.87 -6.36
CA PHE A 41 -3.62 0.53 -6.40
C PHE A 41 -4.09 1.27 -7.66
N ALA A 42 -4.86 0.61 -8.54
CA ALA A 42 -5.29 1.19 -9.81
C ALA A 42 -5.99 2.54 -9.63
N GLY A 43 -6.80 2.71 -8.55
CA GLY A 43 -7.53 3.94 -8.28
C GLY A 43 -6.62 5.16 -8.15
N TYR A 44 -5.46 5.03 -7.53
CA TYR A 44 -4.50 6.14 -7.39
C TYR A 44 -3.89 6.56 -8.73
N TYR A 45 -3.55 5.60 -9.58
CA TYR A 45 -3.01 5.86 -10.91
C TYR A 45 -4.07 6.41 -11.86
N VAL A 46 -5.31 5.88 -11.79
CA VAL A 46 -6.44 6.40 -12.57
C VAL A 46 -6.77 7.84 -12.17
N ALA A 47 -6.75 8.16 -10.87
CA ALA A 47 -6.97 9.52 -10.40
C ALA A 47 -5.92 10.50 -10.98
N LYS A 48 -4.66 10.08 -11.08
CA LYS A 48 -3.60 10.86 -11.70
C LYS A 48 -3.81 10.98 -13.22
N ASP A 49 -4.07 9.87 -13.92
CA ASP A 49 -4.26 9.83 -15.38
C ASP A 49 -5.48 10.66 -15.85
N LYS A 50 -6.53 10.70 -15.03
CA LYS A 50 -7.76 11.46 -15.31
C LYS A 50 -7.70 12.91 -14.87
N GLY A 51 -6.62 13.37 -14.26
CA GLY A 51 -6.47 14.74 -13.80
C GLY A 51 -7.23 15.08 -12.51
N PHE A 52 -7.74 14.09 -11.76
CA PHE A 52 -8.52 14.35 -10.54
C PHE A 52 -7.68 15.00 -9.43
N TYR A 53 -6.38 14.73 -9.38
CA TYR A 53 -5.49 15.43 -8.45
C TYR A 53 -5.27 16.89 -8.87
N GLU A 54 -5.10 17.14 -10.16
CA GLU A 54 -4.95 18.50 -10.71
C GLU A 54 -6.20 19.35 -10.51
N GLU A 55 -7.41 18.76 -10.61
CA GLU A 55 -8.68 19.43 -10.29
C GLU A 55 -8.70 19.93 -8.84
N GLU A 56 -8.08 19.17 -7.92
CA GLU A 56 -7.91 19.54 -6.51
C GLU A 56 -6.65 20.37 -6.25
N LYS A 57 -5.95 20.82 -7.31
CA LYS A 57 -4.70 21.59 -7.25
C LYS A 57 -3.55 20.85 -6.55
N LEU A 58 -3.48 19.54 -6.76
CA LEU A 58 -2.42 18.68 -6.25
C LEU A 58 -1.53 18.17 -7.38
N ASP A 59 -0.21 18.26 -7.21
CA ASP A 59 0.79 17.57 -8.03
C ASP A 59 1.26 16.33 -7.26
N VAL A 60 0.67 15.16 -7.58
CA VAL A 60 0.89 13.93 -6.82
C VAL A 60 1.98 13.06 -7.45
N GLU A 61 3.06 12.84 -6.71
CA GLU A 61 4.05 11.81 -7.00
C GLU A 61 3.63 10.49 -6.33
N ILE A 62 3.43 9.42 -7.12
CA ILE A 62 3.08 8.09 -6.60
C ILE A 62 4.34 7.23 -6.58
N LYS A 63 4.79 6.84 -5.38
CA LYS A 63 5.92 5.94 -5.16
C LYS A 63 5.43 4.51 -4.91
N PRO A 64 5.86 3.52 -5.71
CA PRO A 64 5.54 2.12 -5.45
C PRO A 64 6.22 1.65 -4.16
N GLY A 65 5.59 0.71 -3.46
CA GLY A 65 6.17 0.00 -2.33
C GLY A 65 6.80 -1.34 -2.72
N GLY A 66 6.95 -2.22 -1.76
CA GLY A 66 7.51 -3.57 -1.96
C GLY A 66 7.77 -4.29 -0.65
N PRO A 67 8.33 -5.53 -0.70
CA PRO A 67 8.58 -6.35 0.49
C PRO A 67 9.61 -5.73 1.45
N ASP A 68 10.48 -4.85 0.95
CA ASP A 68 11.53 -4.19 1.73
C ASP A 68 11.22 -2.70 2.00
N VAL A 69 10.05 -2.22 1.58
CA VAL A 69 9.57 -0.86 1.85
C VAL A 69 8.56 -0.89 2.99
N ALA A 70 8.86 -0.20 4.07
CA ALA A 70 7.97 0.00 5.21
C ALA A 70 7.38 1.43 5.16
N PRO A 71 6.15 1.65 4.65
CA PRO A 71 5.58 2.97 4.49
C PRO A 71 5.58 3.82 5.76
N PRO A 72 5.35 3.24 6.98
CA PRO A 72 5.46 4.01 8.21
C PRO A 72 6.85 4.60 8.47
N GLN A 73 7.91 3.90 8.05
CA GLN A 73 9.28 4.43 8.17
C GLN A 73 9.54 5.52 7.14
N VAL A 74 8.99 5.38 5.93
CA VAL A 74 9.12 6.39 4.87
C VAL A 74 8.50 7.71 5.31
N ILE A 75 7.27 7.70 5.84
CA ILE A 75 6.60 8.93 6.30
C ILE A 75 7.27 9.50 7.56
N ALA A 76 7.69 8.66 8.50
CA ALA A 76 8.41 9.11 9.70
C ALA A 76 9.74 9.79 9.37
N GLY A 77 10.41 9.37 8.28
CA GLY A 77 11.63 9.97 7.76
C GLY A 77 11.41 11.16 6.83
N GLY A 78 10.16 11.60 6.61
CA GLY A 78 9.84 12.71 5.70
C GLY A 78 9.93 12.36 4.21
N GLY A 79 9.97 11.08 3.86
CA GLY A 79 10.06 10.61 2.47
C GLY A 79 8.73 10.56 1.72
N ALA A 80 7.62 10.80 2.41
CA ALA A 80 6.28 10.90 1.85
C ALA A 80 5.38 11.74 2.76
N ASP A 81 4.36 12.35 2.18
CA ASP A 81 3.32 13.12 2.87
C ASP A 81 2.12 12.24 3.24
N VAL A 82 1.81 11.28 2.37
CA VAL A 82 0.73 10.31 2.54
C VAL A 82 1.26 8.90 2.30
N VAL A 83 0.80 7.94 3.09
CA VAL A 83 1.14 6.53 2.91
C VAL A 83 -0.10 5.65 2.89
N VAL A 84 -0.06 4.59 2.09
CA VAL A 84 -1.04 3.50 2.17
C VAL A 84 -0.46 2.44 3.09
N ASP A 85 -1.16 2.14 4.19
CA ASP A 85 -0.68 1.14 5.14
C ASP A 85 -1.85 0.38 5.80
N TRP A 86 -1.52 -0.70 6.51
CA TRP A 86 -2.45 -1.45 7.33
C TRP A 86 -2.66 -0.78 8.69
N MET A 87 -3.90 -0.79 9.18
CA MET A 87 -4.23 -0.19 10.48
C MET A 87 -3.35 -0.71 11.62
N PRO A 88 -3.07 -2.02 11.79
CA PRO A 88 -2.18 -2.49 12.85
C PRO A 88 -0.77 -1.92 12.76
N SER A 89 -0.23 -1.79 11.56
CA SER A 89 1.09 -1.19 11.31
C SER A 89 1.10 0.30 11.64
N ALA A 90 0.07 1.03 11.23
CA ALA A 90 -0.08 2.45 11.53
C ALA A 90 -0.22 2.70 13.05
N LEU A 91 -0.99 1.86 13.76
CA LEU A 91 -1.13 1.94 15.22
C LEU A 91 0.21 1.72 15.93
N ALA A 92 0.93 0.64 15.58
CA ALA A 92 2.25 0.35 16.15
C ALA A 92 3.26 1.48 15.89
N THR A 93 3.13 2.19 14.77
CA THR A 93 3.95 3.34 14.43
C THR A 93 3.58 4.57 15.27
N ARG A 94 2.28 4.80 15.49
CA ARG A 94 1.80 5.87 16.38
C ARG A 94 2.24 5.64 17.84
N GLU A 95 2.21 4.41 18.33
CA GLU A 95 2.70 4.05 19.67
C GLU A 95 4.18 4.40 19.87
N LYS A 96 4.96 4.42 18.79
CA LYS A 96 6.36 4.87 18.78
C LYS A 96 6.52 6.39 18.66
N GLY A 97 5.43 7.15 18.70
CA GLY A 97 5.42 8.61 18.70
C GLY A 97 5.35 9.29 17.33
N VAL A 98 5.17 8.53 16.23
CA VAL A 98 4.98 9.13 14.90
C VAL A 98 3.54 9.68 14.78
N PRO A 99 3.32 10.97 14.48
CA PRO A 99 2.01 11.61 14.51
C PRO A 99 1.20 11.33 13.24
N LEU A 100 0.85 10.06 12.99
CA LEU A 100 0.03 9.67 11.85
C LEU A 100 -1.44 10.03 12.06
N VAL A 101 -2.11 10.48 11.00
CA VAL A 101 -3.55 10.71 10.95
C VAL A 101 -4.16 9.84 9.87
N ASN A 102 -5.23 9.10 10.19
CA ASN A 102 -5.98 8.35 9.18
C ASN A 102 -6.93 9.33 8.45
N ILE A 103 -6.68 9.54 7.15
CA ILE A 103 -7.47 10.45 6.31
C ILE A 103 -8.46 9.73 5.40
N ALA A 104 -8.27 8.42 5.15
CA ALA A 104 -9.16 7.63 4.31
C ALA A 104 -9.02 6.12 4.59
N GLN A 105 -10.08 5.37 4.37
CA GLN A 105 -10.09 3.92 4.45
C GLN A 105 -10.70 3.32 3.16
N PRO A 106 -9.90 3.16 2.08
CA PRO A 106 -10.39 2.69 0.79
C PRO A 106 -10.81 1.20 0.81
N PHE A 107 -10.29 0.40 1.75
CA PHE A 107 -10.62 -1.02 1.88
C PHE A 107 -11.44 -1.29 3.15
N LYS A 108 -12.56 -1.97 2.99
CA LYS A 108 -13.46 -2.32 4.10
C LYS A 108 -12.89 -3.40 5.01
N LYS A 109 -12.10 -4.33 4.44
CA LYS A 109 -11.43 -5.44 5.15
C LYS A 109 -10.21 -5.93 4.39
N SER A 110 -9.30 -6.62 5.09
CA SER A 110 -8.14 -7.26 4.47
C SER A 110 -8.57 -8.44 3.59
N GLY A 111 -7.89 -8.59 2.43
CA GLY A 111 -7.99 -9.77 1.57
C GLY A 111 -6.88 -10.79 1.85
N MET A 112 -6.09 -10.61 2.91
CA MET A 112 -4.98 -11.50 3.24
C MET A 112 -5.47 -12.85 3.74
N MET A 113 -4.86 -13.92 3.24
CA MET A 113 -5.09 -15.31 3.62
C MET A 113 -3.76 -16.03 3.83
N LEU A 114 -3.81 -17.14 4.55
CA LEU A 114 -2.74 -18.13 4.60
C LEU A 114 -3.17 -19.33 3.74
N THR A 115 -2.43 -19.63 2.69
CA THR A 115 -2.73 -20.74 1.77
C THR A 115 -1.70 -21.84 1.92
N CYS A 116 -2.16 -23.07 2.16
CA CYS A 116 -1.33 -24.23 2.41
C CYS A 116 -1.40 -25.24 1.26
N ARG A 117 -0.33 -26.02 1.05
CA ARG A 117 -0.36 -27.18 0.17
C ARG A 117 -1.25 -28.27 0.78
N LYS A 118 -2.14 -28.84 -0.04
CA LYS A 118 -3.07 -29.89 0.41
C LYS A 118 -2.37 -31.13 0.98
N GLU A 119 -1.20 -31.49 0.40
CA GLU A 119 -0.41 -32.63 0.84
C GLU A 119 0.18 -32.51 2.26
N THR A 120 0.20 -31.30 2.84
CA THR A 120 0.67 -31.10 4.23
C THR A 120 -0.31 -31.64 5.27
N GLY A 121 -1.56 -31.90 4.87
CA GLY A 121 -2.61 -32.36 5.77
C GLY A 121 -3.12 -31.30 6.75
N ILE A 122 -2.69 -30.04 6.58
CA ILE A 122 -3.17 -28.92 7.41
C ILE A 122 -4.64 -28.64 7.08
N THR A 123 -5.52 -28.81 8.07
CA THR A 123 -6.96 -28.59 7.95
C THR A 123 -7.51 -27.57 8.93
N LYS A 124 -6.76 -27.29 10.01
CA LYS A 124 -7.13 -26.35 11.06
C LYS A 124 -5.85 -25.65 11.60
N PRO A 125 -6.00 -24.53 12.30
CA PRO A 125 -4.86 -23.74 12.75
C PRO A 125 -3.90 -24.47 13.70
N GLU A 126 -4.41 -25.43 14.50
CA GLU A 126 -3.59 -26.22 15.42
C GLU A 126 -2.57 -27.10 14.68
N ASP A 127 -2.84 -27.41 13.40
CA ASP A 127 -1.96 -28.24 12.55
C ASP A 127 -0.73 -27.44 12.07
N PHE A 128 -0.63 -26.14 12.38
CA PHE A 128 0.55 -25.32 12.05
C PHE A 128 1.79 -25.65 12.87
N LYS A 129 1.65 -26.34 14.02
CA LYS A 129 2.78 -26.73 14.85
C LYS A 129 3.79 -27.57 14.08
N GLY A 130 5.07 -27.21 14.20
CA GLY A 130 6.17 -27.83 13.48
C GLY A 130 6.26 -27.49 11.98
N ARG A 131 5.42 -26.56 11.48
CA ARG A 131 5.36 -26.18 10.06
C ARG A 131 6.15 -24.92 9.77
N THR A 132 6.49 -24.73 8.49
CA THR A 132 7.09 -23.51 7.97
C THR A 132 6.03 -22.67 7.27
N LEU A 133 5.84 -21.45 7.73
CA LEU A 133 4.82 -20.53 7.22
C LEU A 133 5.49 -19.28 6.63
N GLY A 134 5.24 -19.02 5.35
CA GLY A 134 5.67 -17.80 4.67
C GLY A 134 4.83 -16.61 5.10
N VAL A 135 5.49 -15.59 5.60
CA VAL A 135 4.85 -14.38 6.14
C VAL A 135 5.50 -13.15 5.55
N TRP A 136 4.69 -12.22 5.07
CA TRP A 136 5.18 -10.90 4.68
C TRP A 136 5.48 -10.06 5.92
N PHE A 137 6.54 -9.27 5.83
CA PHE A 137 6.94 -8.30 6.86
C PHE A 137 6.64 -6.86 6.41
N GLY A 138 7.17 -5.88 7.15
CA GLY A 138 6.92 -4.47 6.87
C GLY A 138 5.52 -4.02 7.26
N GLY A 139 4.95 -4.62 8.30
CA GLY A 139 3.62 -4.32 8.83
C GLY A 139 2.53 -5.31 8.39
N ASN A 140 2.83 -6.26 7.50
CA ASN A 140 1.90 -7.32 7.11
C ASN A 140 1.89 -8.49 8.11
N GLU A 141 2.92 -8.64 8.93
CA GLU A 141 3.08 -9.71 9.91
C GLU A 141 2.13 -9.59 11.10
N TYR A 142 1.65 -8.42 11.45
CA TYR A 142 0.85 -8.20 12.65
C TYR A 142 -0.39 -9.10 12.78
N PRO A 143 -1.23 -9.28 11.75
CA PRO A 143 -2.38 -10.19 11.85
C PRO A 143 -1.96 -11.63 12.09
N PHE A 144 -0.88 -12.08 11.43
CA PHE A 144 -0.34 -13.41 11.61
C PHE A 144 0.19 -13.63 13.03
N LEU A 145 1.04 -12.71 13.51
CA LEU A 145 1.61 -12.79 14.86
C LEU A 145 0.54 -12.75 15.95
N SER A 146 -0.47 -11.88 15.79
CA SER A 146 -1.62 -11.81 16.68
C SER A 146 -2.39 -13.13 16.71
N TRP A 147 -2.61 -13.73 15.54
CA TRP A 147 -3.30 -15.01 15.43
C TRP A 147 -2.51 -16.16 16.09
N MET A 148 -1.21 -16.27 15.84
CA MET A 148 -0.35 -17.26 16.48
C MET A 148 -0.32 -17.07 18.00
N ASN A 149 -0.25 -15.85 18.48
CA ASN A 149 -0.32 -15.55 19.94
C ASN A 149 -1.67 -15.98 20.53
N HIS A 150 -2.79 -15.72 19.86
CA HIS A 150 -4.13 -16.14 20.28
C HIS A 150 -4.22 -17.69 20.38
N LEU A 151 -3.64 -18.40 19.43
CA LEU A 151 -3.56 -19.87 19.41
C LEU A 151 -2.52 -20.43 20.36
N LYS A 152 -1.72 -19.60 21.02
CA LYS A 152 -0.59 -19.98 21.88
C LYS A 152 0.44 -20.85 21.12
N ILE A 153 0.67 -20.56 19.85
CA ILE A 153 1.66 -21.21 18.99
C ILE A 153 2.88 -20.30 18.90
N PRO A 154 4.05 -20.69 19.42
CA PRO A 154 5.28 -19.92 19.29
C PRO A 154 5.69 -19.72 17.83
N THR A 155 6.24 -18.55 17.52
CA THR A 155 6.74 -18.21 16.17
C THR A 155 8.26 -18.31 16.04
N THR A 156 8.90 -19.00 16.99
CA THR A 156 10.34 -19.22 17.07
C THR A 156 10.80 -20.56 16.49
N GLY A 157 9.88 -21.28 15.86
CA GLY A 157 10.13 -22.63 15.33
C GLY A 157 10.02 -23.73 16.40
N GLY A 158 10.49 -24.93 16.05
CA GLY A 158 10.45 -26.11 16.91
C GLY A 158 9.15 -26.92 16.78
N LYS A 159 9.06 -28.01 17.51
CA LYS A 159 7.99 -29.02 17.43
C LYS A 159 6.58 -28.41 17.74
N ASP A 160 6.52 -27.52 18.71
CA ASP A 160 5.26 -26.93 19.19
C ASP A 160 5.00 -25.52 18.63
N GLY A 161 5.94 -24.99 17.84
CA GLY A 161 5.85 -23.68 17.22
C GLY A 161 5.81 -23.74 15.70
N VAL A 162 5.79 -22.58 15.08
CA VAL A 162 5.91 -22.41 13.63
C VAL A 162 7.26 -21.77 13.29
N THR A 163 7.88 -22.24 12.21
CA THR A 163 9.02 -21.55 11.60
C THR A 163 8.50 -20.49 10.65
N VAL A 164 8.85 -19.23 10.91
CA VAL A 164 8.44 -18.12 10.05
C VAL A 164 9.47 -17.89 8.96
N LEU A 165 9.07 -18.06 7.71
CA LEU A 165 9.86 -17.72 6.53
C LEU A 165 9.50 -16.31 6.08
N LYS A 166 10.47 -15.38 6.01
CA LYS A 166 10.25 -14.07 5.39
C LYS A 166 9.94 -14.26 3.91
N GLN A 167 8.69 -13.96 3.53
CA GLN A 167 8.20 -14.12 2.17
C GLN A 167 8.47 -12.86 1.35
N GLY A 168 8.91 -13.03 0.09
CA GLY A 168 9.00 -11.98 -0.91
C GLY A 168 7.64 -11.73 -1.59
N PHE A 169 7.67 -11.15 -2.79
CA PHE A 169 6.45 -10.75 -3.51
C PHE A 169 5.82 -11.85 -4.39
N ASN A 170 6.41 -13.06 -4.44
CA ASN A 170 5.97 -14.17 -5.28
C ASN A 170 5.49 -15.38 -4.46
N VAL A 171 4.99 -16.39 -5.17
CA VAL A 171 4.44 -17.61 -4.59
C VAL A 171 5.43 -18.80 -4.58
N ASP A 172 6.67 -18.56 -5.00
CA ASP A 172 7.70 -19.59 -5.15
C ASP A 172 7.94 -20.41 -3.89
N PRO A 173 7.96 -19.86 -2.67
CA PRO A 173 8.19 -20.64 -1.46
C PRO A 173 7.18 -21.78 -1.29
N LEU A 174 5.92 -21.62 -1.72
CA LEU A 174 4.93 -22.70 -1.68
C LEU A 174 5.17 -23.71 -2.80
N ILE A 175 5.41 -23.22 -4.02
CA ILE A 175 5.60 -24.04 -5.21
C ILE A 175 6.85 -24.92 -5.09
N GLN A 176 7.94 -24.36 -4.55
CA GLN A 176 9.22 -25.04 -4.35
C GLN A 176 9.29 -25.82 -3.04
N LYS A 177 8.19 -25.88 -2.27
CA LYS A 177 8.10 -26.61 -0.98
C LYS A 177 9.04 -26.07 0.12
N GLN A 178 9.45 -24.82 0.03
CA GLN A 178 10.25 -24.15 1.07
C GLN A 178 9.38 -23.76 2.28
N ALA A 179 8.07 -23.58 2.06
CA ALA A 179 7.08 -23.36 3.09
C ALA A 179 5.88 -24.30 2.93
N ASP A 180 5.25 -24.67 4.03
CA ASP A 180 4.02 -25.47 4.04
C ASP A 180 2.81 -24.62 3.68
N CYS A 181 2.79 -23.38 4.15
CA CYS A 181 1.80 -22.35 3.80
C CYS A 181 2.50 -21.04 3.50
N ILE A 182 1.84 -20.15 2.74
CA ILE A 182 2.31 -18.79 2.48
C ILE A 182 1.17 -17.79 2.60
N SER A 183 1.54 -16.55 2.89
CA SER A 183 0.62 -15.41 2.81
C SER A 183 0.26 -15.13 1.34
N VAL A 184 -1.02 -14.90 1.08
CA VAL A 184 -1.55 -14.53 -0.24
C VAL A 184 -2.65 -13.50 -0.07
N MET A 185 -2.88 -12.68 -1.10
CA MET A 185 -4.07 -11.84 -1.21
C MET A 185 -5.10 -12.52 -2.10
N THR A 186 -6.38 -12.43 -1.73
CA THR A 186 -7.52 -12.98 -2.49
C THR A 186 -7.57 -12.48 -3.92
N TYR A 187 -7.03 -11.30 -4.19
CA TYR A 187 -7.09 -10.61 -5.48
C TYR A 187 -5.81 -10.73 -6.33
N ASN A 188 -4.76 -11.41 -5.83
CA ASN A 188 -3.48 -11.55 -6.57
C ASN A 188 -2.84 -12.94 -6.41
N GLU A 189 -2.03 -13.18 -5.37
CA GLU A 189 -1.19 -14.38 -5.25
C GLU A 189 -2.01 -15.68 -5.21
N TYR A 190 -3.22 -15.65 -4.67
CA TYR A 190 -4.13 -16.78 -4.70
C TYR A 190 -4.35 -17.30 -6.13
N TRP A 191 -4.57 -16.39 -7.07
CA TRP A 191 -4.80 -16.75 -8.48
C TRP A 191 -3.52 -17.21 -9.17
N GLN A 192 -2.36 -16.68 -8.79
CA GLN A 192 -1.07 -17.19 -9.27
C GLN A 192 -0.87 -18.66 -8.86
N LEU A 193 -1.28 -19.04 -7.65
CA LEU A 193 -1.21 -20.43 -7.19
C LEU A 193 -2.17 -21.34 -7.96
N ILE A 194 -3.39 -20.91 -8.22
CA ILE A 194 -4.39 -21.66 -9.00
C ILE A 194 -3.84 -21.89 -10.42
N ASP A 195 -3.32 -20.86 -11.08
CA ASP A 195 -2.73 -20.97 -12.41
C ASP A 195 -1.53 -21.92 -12.44
N ALA A 196 -0.60 -21.79 -11.48
CA ALA A 196 0.55 -22.70 -11.37
C ALA A 196 0.15 -24.16 -11.11
N ALA A 197 -0.91 -24.40 -10.34
CA ALA A 197 -1.44 -25.74 -10.09
C ALA A 197 -2.11 -26.35 -11.35
N THR A 198 -2.76 -25.52 -12.16
CA THR A 198 -3.40 -25.92 -13.41
C THR A 198 -2.35 -26.32 -14.47
N ARG A 199 -1.32 -25.51 -14.65
CA ARG A 199 -0.22 -25.78 -15.61
C ARG A 199 0.59 -27.04 -15.30
N ARG A 200 0.62 -27.50 -14.04
CA ARG A 200 1.31 -28.76 -13.66
C ARG A 200 0.51 -30.03 -13.98
N LYS A 201 -0.77 -29.88 -14.35
CA LYS A 201 -1.65 -31.00 -14.70
C LYS A 201 -1.75 -31.23 -16.21
N THR A 202 -1.28 -30.28 -17.01
CA THR A 202 -1.11 -30.36 -18.48
C THR A 202 0.31 -30.74 -18.83
#